data_53b02013dd5a0a2ec06fe3759a55817a
#
_entry.id   53b02013dd5a0a2ec06fe3759a55817a
#
_cell.length_a   1.000
_cell.length_b   1.000
_cell.length_c   1.000
_cell.angle_alpha   90.00
_cell.angle_beta   90.00
_cell.angle_gamma   90.00
#
_symmetry.space_group_name_H-M   'P 1'
#
loop_
_entity.id
_entity.type
_entity.pdbx_description
1 polymer ?
#
loop_
_entity_poly.entity_id
_entity_poly.type
_entity_poly.pdbx_seq_one_letter_code
_entity_poly.pdbx_strand_id
1 'polypeptide(L)'
;MAGKPVDATIELLSQYMESGDVIIDGGNEWYPNSLRRAESLAPQNILFMGMGISGGEEGARNGPSLMPGGPKEAYDLIAPILAKAAAQVDDGPCTTYVGPIGAGNYVKMVHNGIEYGDMQLIAEAYDVLKTCAGLNNEELAAVFTEWNSTELESYLIEITATIFGKKDDVTPEGYVVDKVLDKTGMKGTGRWTIQEAAERNVPATTMAAALD
;
A
#
# COMPACT_ATOMS: atom_id res chain seq x y z
N MET A 1 -1.00 4.54 11.76
CA MET A 1 -2.11 3.84 12.47
C MET A 1 -3.40 4.43 11.93
N ALA A 2 -4.49 3.66 11.93
CA ALA A 2 -5.80 4.13 11.48
C ALA A 2 -6.76 4.27 12.67
N GLY A 3 -7.92 4.90 12.45
CA GLY A 3 -8.99 5.00 13.44
C GLY A 3 -8.75 6.03 14.54
N LYS A 4 -9.10 5.68 15.77
CA LYS A 4 -9.07 6.60 16.95
C LYS A 4 -7.77 7.39 17.18
N PRO A 5 -6.56 6.82 16.97
CA PRO A 5 -5.32 7.61 17.12
C PRO A 5 -5.25 8.79 16.15
N VAL A 6 -5.77 8.65 14.93
CA VAL A 6 -5.84 9.76 13.95
C VAL A 6 -6.82 10.83 14.43
N ASP A 7 -7.98 10.42 14.93
CA ASP A 7 -8.98 11.36 15.48
C ASP A 7 -8.39 12.19 16.63
N ALA A 8 -7.69 11.55 17.57
CA ALA A 8 -7.05 12.23 18.68
C ALA A 8 -5.93 13.20 18.22
N THR A 9 -5.18 12.82 17.20
CA THR A 9 -4.14 13.68 16.62
C THR A 9 -4.75 14.90 15.94
N ILE A 10 -5.83 14.72 15.17
CA ILE A 10 -6.56 15.82 14.53
C ILE A 10 -7.10 16.79 15.59
N GLU A 11 -7.75 16.28 16.65
CA GLU A 11 -8.28 17.09 17.73
C GLU A 11 -7.19 17.93 18.42
N LEU A 12 -6.00 17.35 18.63
CA LEU A 12 -4.86 18.08 19.17
C LEU A 12 -4.35 19.15 18.21
N LEU A 13 -4.13 18.81 16.93
CA LEU A 13 -3.57 19.72 15.94
C LEU A 13 -4.50 20.88 15.61
N SER A 14 -5.80 20.63 15.50
CA SER A 14 -6.77 21.66 15.13
C SER A 14 -6.83 22.85 16.10
N GLN A 15 -6.35 22.68 17.33
CA GLN A 15 -6.25 23.77 18.33
C GLN A 15 -5.17 24.81 17.96
N TYR A 16 -4.24 24.47 17.10
CA TYR A 16 -3.10 25.29 16.69
C TYR A 16 -3.15 25.70 15.22
N MET A 17 -4.22 25.32 14.52
CA MET A 17 -4.38 25.58 13.09
C MET A 17 -5.29 26.76 12.83
N GLU A 18 -5.04 27.41 11.70
CA GLU A 18 -5.80 28.56 11.23
C GLU A 18 -6.66 28.18 10.01
N SER A 19 -7.62 29.04 9.70
CA SER A 19 -8.49 28.88 8.51
C SER A 19 -7.62 28.83 7.23
N GLY A 20 -7.81 27.78 6.43
CA GLY A 20 -7.06 27.54 5.20
C GLY A 20 -5.87 26.59 5.36
N ASP A 21 -5.54 26.22 6.58
CA ASP A 21 -4.53 25.19 6.82
C ASP A 21 -4.97 23.81 6.32
N VAL A 22 -4.00 22.96 6.01
CA VAL A 22 -4.24 21.62 5.45
C VAL A 22 -3.74 20.53 6.41
N ILE A 23 -4.62 19.60 6.78
CA ILE A 23 -4.25 18.35 7.44
C ILE A 23 -4.20 17.23 6.40
N ILE A 24 -3.08 16.49 6.37
CA ILE A 24 -2.89 15.34 5.47
C ILE A 24 -2.78 14.08 6.33
N ASP A 25 -3.74 13.15 6.16
CA ASP A 25 -3.66 11.80 6.73
C ASP A 25 -3.06 10.84 5.69
N GLY A 26 -1.80 10.45 5.90
CA GLY A 26 -1.07 9.50 5.04
C GLY A 26 -1.20 8.04 5.50
N GLY A 27 -2.07 7.74 6.44
CA GLY A 27 -2.30 6.38 6.93
C GLY A 27 -3.15 5.51 6.00
N ASN A 28 -3.05 4.18 6.18
CA ASN A 28 -4.00 3.25 5.55
C ASN A 28 -5.33 3.31 6.31
N GLU A 29 -6.17 4.27 5.95
CA GLU A 29 -7.43 4.53 6.61
C GLU A 29 -8.63 4.01 5.79
N TRP A 30 -9.69 3.62 6.48
CA TRP A 30 -10.99 3.37 5.88
C TRP A 30 -11.60 4.68 5.37
N TYR A 31 -11.80 4.80 4.06
CA TYR A 31 -12.14 6.06 3.40
C TYR A 31 -13.37 6.81 3.96
N PRO A 32 -14.43 6.14 4.51
CA PRO A 32 -15.52 6.86 5.16
C PRO A 32 -15.09 7.64 6.41
N ASN A 33 -14.04 7.19 7.11
CA ASN A 33 -13.48 7.98 8.20
C ASN A 33 -12.85 9.29 7.71
N SER A 34 -12.24 9.27 6.52
CA SER A 34 -11.68 10.49 5.90
C SER A 34 -12.78 11.49 5.53
N LEU A 35 -13.95 11.00 5.04
CA LEU A 35 -15.13 11.84 4.80
C LEU A 35 -15.62 12.49 6.10
N ARG A 36 -15.82 11.68 7.14
CA ARG A 36 -16.27 12.15 8.47
C ARG A 36 -15.33 13.20 9.07
N ARG A 37 -14.01 12.99 8.96
CA ARG A 37 -13.00 13.93 9.47
C ARG A 37 -13.05 15.26 8.74
N ALA A 38 -13.15 15.23 7.43
CA ALA A 38 -13.29 16.43 6.63
C ALA A 38 -14.55 17.23 7.01
N GLU A 39 -15.69 16.56 7.19
CA GLU A 39 -16.93 17.18 7.65
C GLU A 39 -16.76 17.83 9.02
N SER A 40 -16.03 17.19 9.95
CA SER A 40 -15.82 17.72 11.29
C SER A 40 -14.90 18.96 11.34
N LEU A 41 -14.01 19.11 10.35
CA LEU A 41 -13.06 20.22 10.23
C LEU A 41 -13.61 21.40 9.41
N ALA A 42 -14.62 21.16 8.57
CA ALA A 42 -15.21 22.17 7.70
C ALA A 42 -15.68 23.43 8.44
N PRO A 43 -16.30 23.37 9.66
CA PRO A 43 -16.72 24.59 10.38
C PRO A 43 -15.56 25.50 10.77
N GLN A 44 -14.34 24.98 10.87
CA GLN A 44 -13.12 25.73 11.17
C GLN A 44 -12.38 26.17 9.90
N ASN A 45 -12.92 25.81 8.72
CA ASN A 45 -12.28 26.01 7.42
C ASN A 45 -10.86 25.41 7.37
N ILE A 46 -10.63 24.28 8.07
CA ILE A 46 -9.41 23.49 7.97
C ILE A 46 -9.63 22.45 6.87
N LEU A 47 -8.73 22.42 5.90
CA LEU A 47 -8.80 21.52 4.75
C LEU A 47 -8.24 20.14 5.12
N PHE A 48 -8.96 19.08 4.81
CA PHE A 48 -8.53 17.71 5.11
C PHE A 48 -8.29 16.90 3.83
N MET A 49 -7.15 16.24 3.77
CA MET A 49 -6.77 15.34 2.68
C MET A 49 -6.44 13.95 3.20
N GLY A 50 -7.09 12.92 2.65
CA GLY A 50 -6.67 11.54 2.81
C GLY A 50 -5.72 11.17 1.67
N MET A 51 -4.51 10.73 1.98
CA MET A 51 -3.50 10.43 0.99
C MET A 51 -3.01 9.00 1.12
N GLY A 52 -3.20 8.18 0.09
CA GLY A 52 -2.55 6.89 -0.01
C GLY A 52 -1.05 7.05 -0.20
N ILE A 53 -0.27 6.27 0.57
CA ILE A 53 1.19 6.23 0.44
C ILE A 53 1.62 4.78 0.23
N SER A 54 2.39 4.53 -0.81
CA SER A 54 2.91 3.21 -1.14
C SER A 54 4.42 3.23 -1.36
N GLY A 55 5.12 2.16 -0.92
CA GLY A 55 6.56 2.01 -1.09
C GLY A 55 7.28 1.41 0.12
N GLY A 56 6.60 1.18 1.24
CA GLY A 56 7.19 0.61 2.45
C GLY A 56 8.38 1.43 2.98
N GLU A 57 9.38 0.76 3.54
CA GLU A 57 10.59 1.39 4.07
C GLU A 57 11.44 2.00 2.94
N GLU A 58 11.56 1.32 1.82
CA GLU A 58 12.31 1.79 0.66
C GLU A 58 11.69 3.07 0.09
N GLY A 59 10.37 3.09 -0.08
CA GLY A 59 9.66 4.29 -0.51
C GLY A 59 9.79 5.46 0.49
N ALA A 60 9.79 5.17 1.79
CA ALA A 60 10.00 6.20 2.81
C ALA A 60 11.39 6.85 2.74
N ARG A 61 12.41 6.10 2.28
CA ARG A 61 13.80 6.59 2.13
C ARG A 61 14.03 7.30 0.81
N ASN A 62 13.50 6.75 -0.29
CA ASN A 62 13.90 7.10 -1.65
C ASN A 62 12.77 7.74 -2.47
N GLY A 63 11.59 7.88 -1.89
CA GLY A 63 10.40 8.46 -2.51
C GLY A 63 9.29 7.42 -2.67
N PRO A 64 8.10 7.68 -2.12
CA PRO A 64 6.94 6.81 -2.26
C PRO A 64 6.09 7.15 -3.49
N SER A 65 5.18 6.26 -3.85
CA SER A 65 4.02 6.63 -4.68
C SER A 65 2.97 7.31 -3.80
N LEU A 66 2.49 8.49 -4.22
CA LEU A 66 1.55 9.33 -3.46
C LEU A 66 0.22 9.46 -4.20
N MET A 67 -0.88 9.20 -3.49
CA MET A 67 -2.26 9.20 -4.01
C MET A 67 -3.11 10.22 -3.24
N PRO A 68 -2.87 11.54 -3.44
CA PRO A 68 -3.60 12.59 -2.72
C PRO A 68 -5.06 12.70 -3.18
N GLY A 69 -5.98 12.64 -2.21
CA GLY A 69 -7.41 12.88 -2.41
C GLY A 69 -7.94 13.87 -1.39
N GLY A 70 -8.68 14.87 -1.86
CA GLY A 70 -9.18 15.94 -0.99
C GLY A 70 -9.69 17.13 -1.79
N PRO A 71 -9.95 18.29 -1.14
CA PRO A 71 -10.28 19.51 -1.85
C PRO A 71 -9.19 19.88 -2.86
N LYS A 72 -9.59 20.25 -4.07
CA LYS A 72 -8.63 20.59 -5.13
C LYS A 72 -7.72 21.76 -4.73
N GLU A 73 -8.27 22.74 -4.02
CA GLU A 73 -7.53 23.88 -3.47
C GLU A 73 -6.42 23.45 -2.49
N ALA A 74 -6.70 22.48 -1.62
CA ALA A 74 -5.69 21.91 -0.73
C ALA A 74 -4.59 21.19 -1.53
N TYR A 75 -4.97 20.41 -2.53
CA TYR A 75 -4.02 19.76 -3.41
C TYR A 75 -3.10 20.77 -4.11
N ASP A 76 -3.64 21.85 -4.65
CA ASP A 76 -2.86 22.85 -5.38
C ASP A 76 -1.80 23.54 -4.51
N LEU A 77 -2.10 23.71 -3.21
CA LEU A 77 -1.14 24.25 -2.25
C LEU A 77 0.05 23.30 -2.01
N ILE A 78 -0.19 22.00 -1.95
CA ILE A 78 0.84 21.01 -1.57
C ILE A 78 1.45 20.27 -2.76
N ALA A 79 0.87 20.35 -3.96
CA ALA A 79 1.35 19.63 -5.14
C ALA A 79 2.84 19.82 -5.44
N PRO A 80 3.43 21.04 -5.31
CA PRO A 80 4.86 21.20 -5.53
C PRO A 80 5.74 20.47 -4.50
N ILE A 81 5.22 20.26 -3.28
CA ILE A 81 5.91 19.51 -2.22
C ILE A 81 5.79 18.02 -2.52
N LEU A 82 4.59 17.54 -2.85
CA LEU A 82 4.35 16.13 -3.17
C LEU A 82 5.15 15.68 -4.39
N ALA A 83 5.24 16.51 -5.43
CA ALA A 83 6.03 16.22 -6.62
C ALA A 83 7.53 16.01 -6.32
N LYS A 84 8.05 16.68 -5.28
CA LYS A 84 9.45 16.50 -4.86
C LYS A 84 9.64 15.32 -3.91
N ALA A 85 8.64 15.00 -3.10
CA ALA A 85 8.69 13.93 -2.12
C ALA A 85 8.43 12.55 -2.74
N ALA A 86 7.66 12.49 -3.84
CA ALA A 86 7.35 11.25 -4.54
C ALA A 86 8.58 10.64 -5.23
N ALA A 87 8.52 9.32 -5.50
CA ALA A 87 9.48 8.65 -6.36
C ALA A 87 9.55 9.34 -7.73
N GLN A 88 10.76 9.50 -8.25
CA GLN A 88 11.02 10.08 -9.56
C GLN A 88 11.27 8.93 -10.54
N VAL A 89 10.46 8.82 -11.56
CA VAL A 89 10.57 7.82 -12.63
C VAL A 89 10.62 8.51 -13.99
N ASP A 90 10.83 7.76 -15.07
CA ASP A 90 11.02 8.31 -16.42
C ASP A 90 9.86 9.22 -16.86
N ASP A 91 8.63 8.89 -16.47
CA ASP A 91 7.42 9.68 -16.76
C ASP A 91 7.17 10.86 -15.80
N GLY A 92 8.04 11.04 -14.80
CA GLY A 92 7.94 12.11 -13.80
C GLY A 92 7.68 11.61 -12.37
N PRO A 93 7.23 12.49 -11.46
CA PRO A 93 6.99 12.12 -10.08
C PRO A 93 5.79 11.17 -9.93
N CYS A 94 5.95 10.11 -9.13
CA CYS A 94 4.89 9.14 -8.82
C CYS A 94 3.81 9.75 -7.91
N THR A 95 3.15 10.80 -8.36
CA THR A 95 2.04 11.43 -7.66
C THR A 95 1.09 12.10 -8.65
N THR A 96 -0.20 11.97 -8.38
CA THR A 96 -1.25 12.67 -9.12
C THR A 96 -2.46 12.89 -8.22
N TYR A 97 -3.23 13.93 -8.49
CA TYR A 97 -4.51 14.13 -7.82
C TYR A 97 -5.50 13.02 -8.21
N VAL A 98 -5.92 12.22 -7.23
CA VAL A 98 -6.79 11.05 -7.51
C VAL A 98 -8.28 11.33 -7.29
N GLY A 99 -8.65 12.52 -6.81
CA GLY A 99 -10.05 12.88 -6.69
C GLY A 99 -10.42 13.56 -5.36
N PRO A 100 -11.72 13.69 -5.07
CA PRO A 100 -12.21 14.40 -3.90
C PRO A 100 -11.85 13.67 -2.59
N ILE A 101 -12.37 14.19 -1.46
CA ILE A 101 -12.16 13.64 -0.12
C ILE A 101 -12.49 12.15 -0.11
N GLY A 102 -11.59 11.36 0.50
CA GLY A 102 -11.69 9.89 0.57
C GLY A 102 -11.09 9.16 -0.64
N ALA A 103 -10.93 9.79 -1.80
CA ALA A 103 -10.42 9.14 -3.00
C ALA A 103 -8.99 8.58 -2.80
N GLY A 104 -8.10 9.29 -2.12
CA GLY A 104 -6.73 8.83 -1.87
C GLY A 104 -6.67 7.55 -1.04
N ASN A 105 -7.44 7.48 0.05
CA ASN A 105 -7.53 6.28 0.87
C ASN A 105 -8.25 5.14 0.12
N TYR A 106 -9.27 5.46 -0.69
CA TYR A 106 -9.97 4.47 -1.51
C TYR A 106 -9.06 3.83 -2.53
N VAL A 107 -8.32 4.62 -3.31
CA VAL A 107 -7.37 4.10 -4.30
C VAL A 107 -6.30 3.25 -3.64
N LYS A 108 -5.73 3.71 -2.52
CA LYS A 108 -4.74 2.93 -1.76
C LYS A 108 -5.31 1.62 -1.21
N MET A 109 -6.54 1.64 -0.72
CA MET A 109 -7.23 0.45 -0.24
C MET A 109 -7.39 -0.60 -1.35
N VAL A 110 -7.86 -0.18 -2.53
CA VAL A 110 -8.03 -1.08 -3.68
C VAL A 110 -6.69 -1.61 -4.19
N HIS A 111 -5.67 -0.74 -4.27
CA HIS A 111 -4.30 -1.14 -4.58
C HIS A 111 -3.84 -2.29 -3.65
N ASN A 112 -4.02 -2.13 -2.34
CA ASN A 112 -3.62 -3.16 -1.39
C ASN A 112 -4.45 -4.45 -1.52
N GLY A 113 -5.73 -4.35 -1.87
CA GLY A 113 -6.56 -5.53 -2.13
C GLY A 113 -6.07 -6.33 -3.33
N ILE A 114 -5.66 -5.66 -4.40
CA ILE A 114 -5.05 -6.29 -5.58
C ILE A 114 -3.72 -6.95 -5.19
N GLU A 115 -2.87 -6.22 -4.46
CA GLU A 115 -1.57 -6.72 -3.99
C GLU A 115 -1.70 -8.00 -3.14
N TYR A 116 -2.77 -8.13 -2.34
CA TYR A 116 -3.04 -9.38 -1.62
C TYR A 116 -3.26 -10.55 -2.58
N GLY A 117 -4.01 -10.34 -3.67
CA GLY A 117 -4.19 -11.33 -4.73
C GLY A 117 -2.86 -11.73 -5.38
N ASP A 118 -2.03 -10.74 -5.71
CA ASP A 118 -0.71 -10.99 -6.30
C ASP A 118 0.19 -11.78 -5.35
N MET A 119 0.24 -11.41 -4.07
CA MET A 119 1.02 -12.15 -3.06
C MET A 119 0.53 -13.58 -2.87
N GLN A 120 -0.78 -13.81 -2.90
CA GLN A 120 -1.35 -15.15 -2.81
C GLN A 120 -0.96 -16.01 -4.02
N LEU A 121 -1.06 -15.46 -5.23
CA LEU A 121 -0.63 -16.17 -6.45
C LEU A 121 0.86 -16.51 -6.43
N ILE A 122 1.71 -15.61 -5.94
CA ILE A 122 3.14 -15.86 -5.74
C ILE A 122 3.35 -16.99 -4.73
N ALA A 123 2.63 -16.98 -3.60
CA ALA A 123 2.73 -18.00 -2.57
C ALA A 123 2.28 -19.39 -3.10
N GLU A 124 1.22 -19.46 -3.86
CA GLU A 124 0.75 -20.70 -4.48
C GLU A 124 1.73 -21.22 -5.52
N ALA A 125 2.28 -20.34 -6.37
CA ALA A 125 3.32 -20.71 -7.33
C ALA A 125 4.57 -21.26 -6.62
N TYR A 126 5.00 -20.59 -5.54
CA TYR A 126 6.11 -21.07 -4.70
C TYR A 126 5.82 -22.48 -4.13
N ASP A 127 4.65 -22.72 -3.56
CA ASP A 127 4.31 -24.01 -2.98
C ASP A 127 4.32 -25.13 -4.03
N VAL A 128 3.75 -24.89 -5.21
CA VAL A 128 3.76 -25.85 -6.33
C VAL A 128 5.21 -26.14 -6.80
N LEU A 129 6.02 -25.12 -6.98
CA LEU A 129 7.42 -25.28 -7.43
C LEU A 129 8.26 -26.04 -6.38
N LYS A 130 8.10 -25.69 -5.11
CA LYS A 130 8.83 -26.33 -4.01
C LYS A 130 8.35 -27.74 -3.74
N THR A 131 7.05 -27.94 -3.62
CA THR A 131 6.46 -29.21 -3.15
C THR A 131 6.29 -30.24 -4.29
N CYS A 132 5.79 -29.80 -5.46
CA CYS A 132 5.51 -30.70 -6.58
C CYS A 132 6.70 -30.83 -7.53
N ALA A 133 7.41 -29.76 -7.82
CA ALA A 133 8.60 -29.81 -8.69
C ALA A 133 9.90 -30.08 -7.93
N GLY A 134 9.91 -29.97 -6.61
CA GLY A 134 11.05 -30.27 -5.74
C GLY A 134 12.20 -29.25 -5.83
N LEU A 135 11.93 -28.03 -6.28
CA LEU A 135 12.96 -27.00 -6.44
C LEU A 135 13.52 -26.54 -5.09
N ASN A 136 14.83 -26.38 -5.04
CA ASN A 136 15.50 -25.72 -3.92
C ASN A 136 15.43 -24.19 -4.03
N ASN A 137 15.88 -23.47 -3.00
CA ASN A 137 15.76 -22.00 -2.97
C ASN A 137 16.58 -21.29 -4.06
N GLU A 138 17.71 -21.84 -4.49
CA GLU A 138 18.50 -21.27 -5.58
C GLU A 138 17.80 -21.42 -6.93
N GLU A 139 17.19 -22.58 -7.15
CA GLU A 139 16.37 -22.83 -8.34
C GLU A 139 15.10 -21.96 -8.35
N LEU A 140 14.44 -21.80 -7.20
CA LEU A 140 13.31 -20.89 -7.05
C LEU A 140 13.71 -19.43 -7.35
N ALA A 141 14.83 -18.97 -6.80
CA ALA A 141 15.36 -17.64 -7.10
C ALA A 141 15.62 -17.45 -8.60
N ALA A 142 16.18 -18.46 -9.27
CA ALA A 142 16.44 -18.44 -10.71
C ALA A 142 15.14 -18.34 -11.52
N VAL A 143 14.11 -19.12 -11.18
CA VAL A 143 12.79 -19.08 -11.85
C VAL A 143 12.15 -17.69 -11.72
N PHE A 144 12.11 -17.13 -10.51
CA PHE A 144 11.51 -15.80 -10.31
C PHE A 144 12.35 -14.69 -10.95
N THR A 145 13.67 -14.83 -11.04
CA THR A 145 14.54 -13.91 -11.79
C THR A 145 14.22 -13.96 -13.29
N GLU A 146 14.04 -15.16 -13.85
CA GLU A 146 13.62 -15.33 -15.24
C GLU A 146 12.25 -14.71 -15.50
N TRP A 147 11.26 -14.97 -14.62
CA TRP A 147 9.93 -14.39 -14.74
C TRP A 147 9.94 -12.86 -14.68
N ASN A 148 10.83 -12.27 -13.89
CA ASN A 148 10.97 -10.81 -13.82
C ASN A 148 11.58 -10.18 -15.10
N SER A 149 11.99 -10.98 -16.08
CA SER A 149 12.41 -10.53 -17.40
C SER A 149 11.35 -10.71 -18.49
N THR A 150 10.13 -11.08 -18.11
CA THR A 150 9.00 -11.37 -18.99
C THR A 150 7.82 -10.41 -18.72
N GLU A 151 6.63 -10.74 -19.23
CA GLU A 151 5.38 -10.04 -18.92
C GLU A 151 4.99 -10.07 -17.42
N LEU A 152 5.66 -10.88 -16.61
CA LEU A 152 5.47 -10.93 -15.16
C LEU A 152 6.39 -9.95 -14.41
N GLU A 153 7.17 -9.13 -15.11
CA GLU A 153 8.02 -8.11 -14.51
C GLU A 153 7.25 -7.25 -13.53
N SER A 154 7.67 -7.29 -12.25
CA SER A 154 7.08 -6.47 -11.21
C SER A 154 7.98 -6.40 -9.98
N TYR A 155 7.76 -5.37 -9.16
CA TYR A 155 8.45 -5.24 -7.88
C TYR A 155 8.27 -6.48 -6.98
N LEU A 156 7.08 -7.07 -6.92
CA LEU A 156 6.82 -8.26 -6.10
C LEU A 156 7.59 -9.49 -6.60
N ILE A 157 7.67 -9.70 -7.91
CA ILE A 157 8.47 -10.80 -8.49
C ILE A 157 9.96 -10.58 -8.24
N GLU A 158 10.47 -9.36 -8.40
CA GLU A 158 11.85 -8.99 -8.13
C GLU A 158 12.26 -9.30 -6.68
N ILE A 159 11.48 -8.80 -5.71
CA ILE A 159 11.78 -9.02 -4.30
C ILE A 159 11.62 -10.49 -3.91
N THR A 160 10.71 -11.24 -4.54
CA THR A 160 10.52 -12.68 -4.30
C THR A 160 11.76 -13.45 -4.71
N ALA A 161 12.35 -13.16 -5.88
CA ALA A 161 13.64 -13.73 -6.30
C ALA A 161 14.76 -13.44 -5.26
N THR A 162 14.83 -12.19 -4.80
CA THR A 162 15.79 -11.77 -3.77
C THR A 162 15.58 -12.51 -2.45
N ILE A 163 14.33 -12.69 -2.01
CA ILE A 163 13.97 -13.40 -0.77
C ILE A 163 14.44 -14.86 -0.81
N PHE A 164 14.22 -15.56 -1.92
CA PHE A 164 14.65 -16.95 -2.05
C PHE A 164 16.18 -17.09 -2.06
N GLY A 165 16.91 -16.12 -2.60
CA GLY A 165 18.35 -16.08 -2.60
C GLY A 165 19.00 -15.65 -1.27
N LYS A 166 18.23 -15.08 -0.32
CA LYS A 166 18.78 -14.52 0.92
C LYS A 166 19.23 -15.61 1.88
N LYS A 167 20.56 -15.74 2.04
CA LYS A 167 21.17 -16.62 3.05
C LYS A 167 20.86 -16.12 4.46
N ASP A 168 20.81 -17.04 5.41
CA ASP A 168 20.62 -16.70 6.81
C ASP A 168 21.89 -16.03 7.39
N ASP A 169 21.69 -14.87 8.02
CA ASP A 169 22.79 -14.10 8.63
C ASP A 169 23.09 -14.55 10.07
N VAL A 170 22.23 -15.37 10.68
CA VAL A 170 22.33 -15.79 12.10
C VAL A 170 22.93 -17.17 12.23
N THR A 171 22.62 -18.07 11.30
CA THR A 171 23.18 -19.42 11.28
C THR A 171 23.90 -19.65 9.95
N PRO A 172 25.07 -20.35 9.96
CA PRO A 172 25.91 -20.47 8.77
C PRO A 172 25.30 -21.28 7.63
N GLU A 173 24.16 -21.92 7.84
CA GLU A 173 23.50 -22.77 6.84
C GLU A 173 22.03 -22.40 6.66
N GLY A 174 21.58 -22.43 5.40
CA GLY A 174 20.17 -22.26 5.03
C GLY A 174 19.82 -20.86 4.54
N TYR A 175 18.52 -20.64 4.36
CA TYR A 175 17.94 -19.41 3.84
C TYR A 175 16.97 -18.81 4.84
N VAL A 176 16.88 -17.50 4.86
CA VAL A 176 15.98 -16.78 5.78
C VAL A 176 14.52 -17.20 5.56
N VAL A 177 14.09 -17.38 4.32
CA VAL A 177 12.71 -17.76 3.97
C VAL A 177 12.25 -19.07 4.64
N ASP A 178 13.15 -20.03 4.81
CA ASP A 178 12.83 -21.32 5.45
C ASP A 178 12.65 -21.21 6.97
N LYS A 179 13.00 -20.07 7.56
CA LYS A 179 12.93 -19.80 9.01
C LYS A 179 11.86 -18.79 9.39
N VAL A 180 11.24 -18.17 8.39
CA VAL A 180 10.11 -17.24 8.62
C VAL A 180 8.90 -18.04 9.08
N LEU A 181 8.27 -17.60 10.17
CA LEU A 181 7.03 -18.21 10.65
C LEU A 181 5.93 -18.04 9.60
N ASP A 182 5.34 -19.16 9.19
CA ASP A 182 4.19 -19.16 8.28
C ASP A 182 2.93 -18.66 9.02
N LYS A 183 2.90 -17.35 9.23
CA LYS A 183 1.79 -16.64 9.87
C LYS A 183 1.72 -15.21 9.38
N THR A 184 0.62 -14.85 8.79
CA THR A 184 0.33 -13.49 8.32
C THR A 184 -0.63 -12.75 9.24
N GLY A 185 -0.74 -11.44 9.04
CA GLY A 185 -1.69 -10.59 9.73
C GLY A 185 -2.37 -9.63 8.77
N MET A 186 -3.60 -9.26 9.07
CA MET A 186 -4.40 -8.34 8.26
C MET A 186 -4.48 -6.98 8.94
N LYS A 187 -4.17 -5.90 8.19
CA LYS A 187 -4.29 -4.51 8.66
C LYS A 187 -5.62 -3.84 8.29
N GLY A 188 -6.47 -4.52 7.51
CA GLY A 188 -7.84 -4.09 7.17
C GLY A 188 -8.07 -3.72 5.71
N THR A 189 -7.09 -3.24 4.96
CA THR A 189 -7.25 -2.74 3.59
C THR A 189 -7.77 -3.79 2.60
N GLY A 190 -7.27 -5.02 2.65
CA GLY A 190 -7.76 -6.13 1.82
C GLY A 190 -9.24 -6.42 2.10
N ARG A 191 -9.61 -6.55 3.38
CA ARG A 191 -11.00 -6.77 3.80
C ARG A 191 -11.92 -5.64 3.32
N TRP A 192 -11.53 -4.40 3.48
CA TRP A 192 -12.34 -3.25 3.02
C TRP A 192 -12.53 -3.26 1.51
N THR A 193 -11.51 -3.67 0.75
CA THR A 193 -11.63 -3.83 -0.72
C THR A 193 -12.68 -4.86 -1.09
N ILE A 194 -12.71 -6.01 -0.41
CA ILE A 194 -13.71 -7.06 -0.66
C ILE A 194 -15.11 -6.59 -0.25
N GLN A 195 -15.25 -5.87 0.86
CA GLN A 195 -16.51 -5.28 1.27
C GLN A 195 -17.04 -4.31 0.19
N GLU A 196 -16.21 -3.41 -0.31
CA GLU A 196 -16.57 -2.49 -1.39
C GLU A 196 -16.92 -3.23 -2.70
N ALA A 197 -16.16 -4.24 -3.06
CA ALA A 197 -16.44 -5.05 -4.25
C ALA A 197 -17.82 -5.70 -4.14
N ALA A 198 -18.17 -6.27 -2.98
CA ALA A 198 -19.46 -6.88 -2.73
C ALA A 198 -20.60 -5.85 -2.79
N GLU A 199 -20.46 -4.69 -2.14
CA GLU A 199 -21.45 -3.61 -2.16
C GLU A 199 -21.70 -3.07 -3.57
N ARG A 200 -20.69 -3.12 -4.44
CA ARG A 200 -20.76 -2.62 -5.83
C ARG A 200 -21.06 -3.70 -6.84
N ASN A 201 -21.27 -4.94 -6.43
CA ASN A 201 -21.46 -6.10 -7.30
C ASN A 201 -20.30 -6.28 -8.31
N VAL A 202 -19.06 -6.03 -7.88
CA VAL A 202 -17.85 -6.23 -8.67
C VAL A 202 -17.21 -7.57 -8.27
N PRO A 203 -16.96 -8.49 -9.21
CA PRO A 203 -16.25 -9.73 -8.90
C PRO A 203 -14.83 -9.48 -8.38
N ALA A 204 -14.47 -10.08 -7.26
CA ALA A 204 -13.16 -9.96 -6.63
C ALA A 204 -12.72 -11.29 -6.00
N THR A 205 -12.95 -12.40 -6.71
CA THR A 205 -12.78 -13.77 -6.18
C THR A 205 -11.34 -14.08 -5.77
N THR A 206 -10.35 -13.72 -6.57
CA THR A 206 -8.92 -13.93 -6.25
C THR A 206 -8.52 -13.13 -5.01
N MET A 207 -8.90 -11.86 -4.93
CA MET A 207 -8.64 -11.03 -3.74
C MET A 207 -9.36 -11.56 -2.50
N ALA A 208 -10.57 -12.11 -2.66
CA ALA A 208 -11.32 -12.71 -1.55
C ALA A 208 -10.62 -13.97 -1.03
N ALA A 209 -10.17 -14.85 -1.93
CA ALA A 209 -9.39 -16.03 -1.56
C ALA A 209 -8.08 -15.71 -0.83
N ALA A 210 -7.46 -14.59 -1.16
CA ALA A 210 -6.24 -14.12 -0.50
C ALA A 210 -6.44 -13.58 0.94
N LEU A 211 -7.69 -13.48 1.40
CA LEU A 211 -8.01 -13.07 2.78
C LEU A 211 -8.15 -14.24 3.74
N ASP A 212 -8.40 -15.45 3.24
CA ASP A 212 -8.67 -16.66 4.02
C ASP A 212 -7.36 -17.31 4.50
#